data_8b02a494978e6e7744dbe99a08e53c20
#
_entry.id   8b02a494978e6e7744dbe99a08e53c20
#
_cell.length_a   1.000
_cell.length_b   1.000
_cell.length_c   1.000
_cell.angle_alpha   90.00
_cell.angle_beta   90.00
_cell.angle_gamma   90.00
#
_symmetry.space_group_name_H-M   'P 1'
#
loop_
_entity.id
_entity.type
_entity.pdbx_description
1 polymer ?
#
loop_
_entity_poly.entity_id
_entity_poly.type
_entity_poly.pdbx_seq_one_letter_code
_entity_poly.pdbx_strand_id
1 'polypeptide(L)'
;MGQSTETKEMIADYMENGFLNDIIDMFKNDRRLFTFLGGLIADERSRVRLGTVALVEELREMYINEIARAIPDIAESLNAVNPIIRADAAYLLGVINHKNALPYLSKAVNDENPLVREAVEETIAFISDLSEEIGTN
;
A
#
# COMPACT_ATOMS: atom_id res chain seq x y z
N MET A 1 -10.50 -19.69 -5.89
CA MET A 1 -10.78 -18.82 -4.73
C MET A 1 -10.05 -19.23 -3.47
N GLY A 2 -10.13 -20.53 -3.07
CA GLY A 2 -9.42 -21.01 -1.88
C GLY A 2 -7.92 -20.85 -1.92
N GLN A 3 -7.30 -21.10 -3.06
CA GLN A 3 -5.84 -20.99 -3.20
C GLN A 3 -5.35 -19.57 -3.04
N SER A 4 -6.06 -18.58 -3.57
CA SER A 4 -5.66 -17.17 -3.43
C SER A 4 -5.74 -16.72 -1.97
N THR A 5 -6.80 -17.10 -1.26
CA THR A 5 -6.96 -16.80 0.16
C THR A 5 -5.87 -17.47 0.99
N GLU A 6 -5.59 -18.74 0.71
CA GLU A 6 -4.54 -19.49 1.42
C GLU A 6 -3.16 -18.88 1.19
N THR A 7 -2.87 -18.45 -0.04
CA THR A 7 -1.59 -17.82 -0.36
C THR A 7 -1.43 -16.50 0.38
N LYS A 8 -2.48 -15.66 0.36
CA LYS A 8 -2.46 -14.38 1.07
C LYS A 8 -2.23 -14.60 2.57
N GLU A 9 -2.93 -15.55 3.17
CA GLU A 9 -2.80 -15.84 4.60
C GLU A 9 -1.40 -16.36 4.94
N MET A 10 -0.83 -17.19 4.09
CA MET A 10 0.54 -17.69 4.28
C MET A 10 1.53 -16.53 4.26
N ILE A 11 1.39 -15.60 3.30
CA ILE A 11 2.25 -14.42 3.22
C ILE A 11 2.11 -13.57 4.48
N ALA A 12 0.87 -13.33 4.91
CA ALA A 12 0.60 -12.54 6.11
C ALA A 12 1.20 -13.18 7.36
N ASP A 13 1.07 -14.51 7.51
CA ASP A 13 1.63 -15.23 8.64
C ASP A 13 3.17 -15.15 8.65
N TYR A 14 3.80 -15.24 7.50
CA TYR A 14 5.26 -15.09 7.39
C TYR A 14 5.70 -13.68 7.79
N MET A 15 4.95 -12.65 7.39
CA MET A 15 5.25 -11.28 7.80
C MET A 15 5.09 -11.11 9.32
N GLU A 16 4.01 -11.65 9.88
CA GLU A 16 3.77 -11.60 11.33
C GLU A 16 4.92 -12.25 12.11
N ASN A 17 5.50 -13.31 11.57
CA ASN A 17 6.55 -14.06 12.22
C ASN A 17 7.97 -13.57 11.89
N GLY A 18 8.08 -12.45 11.15
CA GLY A 18 9.37 -11.82 10.90
C GLY A 18 10.14 -12.33 9.69
N PHE A 19 9.49 -13.04 8.78
CA PHE A 19 10.13 -13.60 7.58
C PHE A 19 9.99 -12.70 6.35
N LEU A 20 10.14 -11.39 6.54
CA LEU A 20 9.98 -10.42 5.46
C LEU A 20 10.93 -10.68 4.28
N ASN A 21 12.18 -11.04 4.57
CA ASN A 21 13.15 -11.28 3.49
C ASN A 21 12.73 -12.43 2.59
N ASP A 22 12.13 -13.47 3.16
CA ASP A 22 11.61 -14.59 2.37
C ASP A 22 10.45 -14.13 1.48
N ILE A 23 9.59 -13.26 2.00
CA ILE A 23 8.48 -12.71 1.24
C ILE A 23 8.99 -11.81 0.09
N ILE A 24 10.00 -10.99 0.34
CA ILE A 24 10.62 -10.18 -0.71
C ILE A 24 11.10 -11.07 -1.85
N ASP A 25 11.81 -12.15 -1.53
CA ASP A 25 12.30 -13.10 -2.53
C ASP A 25 11.16 -13.76 -3.30
N MET A 26 10.07 -14.11 -2.61
CA MET A 26 8.90 -14.68 -3.26
C MET A 26 8.30 -13.73 -4.30
N PHE A 27 8.15 -12.45 -3.95
CA PHE A 27 7.60 -11.45 -4.87
C PHE A 27 8.52 -11.24 -6.07
N LYS A 28 9.84 -11.26 -5.88
CA LYS A 28 10.80 -11.16 -6.98
C LYS A 28 10.68 -12.32 -7.96
N ASN A 29 10.30 -13.49 -7.48
CA ASN A 29 10.19 -14.70 -8.28
C ASN A 29 8.80 -14.95 -8.85
N ASP A 30 7.78 -14.24 -8.35
CA ASP A 30 6.41 -14.41 -8.83
C ASP A 30 5.65 -13.07 -8.76
N ARG A 31 5.60 -12.38 -9.90
CA ARG A 31 4.96 -11.06 -10.00
C ARG A 31 3.46 -11.10 -9.74
N ARG A 32 2.83 -12.26 -9.84
CA ARG A 32 1.39 -12.39 -9.55
C ARG A 32 1.08 -12.08 -8.10
N LEU A 33 2.09 -12.20 -7.21
CA LEU A 33 1.89 -11.95 -5.78
C LEU A 33 1.58 -10.48 -5.48
N PHE A 34 1.94 -9.54 -6.36
CA PHE A 34 1.62 -8.13 -6.14
C PHE A 34 0.12 -7.87 -6.05
N THR A 35 -0.72 -8.77 -6.58
CA THR A 35 -2.18 -8.65 -6.45
C THR A 35 -2.65 -8.76 -5.00
N PHE A 36 -1.82 -9.25 -4.09
CA PHE A 36 -2.18 -9.38 -2.67
C PHE A 36 -1.90 -8.14 -1.84
N LEU A 37 -1.26 -7.11 -2.41
CA LEU A 37 -0.90 -5.91 -1.63
C LEU A 37 -2.10 -5.25 -0.97
N GLY A 38 -3.23 -5.17 -1.67
CA GLY A 38 -4.45 -4.59 -1.10
C GLY A 38 -4.97 -5.36 0.11
N GLY A 39 -4.97 -6.69 0.01
CA GLY A 39 -5.39 -7.54 1.13
C GLY A 39 -4.43 -7.50 2.31
N LEU A 40 -3.13 -7.35 2.03
CA LEU A 40 -2.10 -7.30 3.07
C LEU A 40 -2.13 -5.99 3.85
N ILE A 41 -2.36 -4.85 3.17
CA ILE A 41 -2.46 -3.57 3.90
C ILE A 41 -3.76 -3.47 4.69
N ALA A 42 -4.75 -4.28 4.36
CA ALA A 42 -6.02 -4.35 5.08
C ALA A 42 -5.97 -5.27 6.31
N ASP A 43 -4.87 -5.97 6.53
CA ASP A 43 -4.77 -6.94 7.63
C ASP A 43 -4.87 -6.25 8.99
N GLU A 44 -5.58 -6.88 9.92
CA GLU A 44 -5.76 -6.32 11.27
C GLU A 44 -4.46 -6.29 12.07
N ARG A 45 -3.49 -7.12 11.72
CA ARG A 45 -2.21 -7.20 12.40
C ARG A 45 -1.28 -6.10 11.93
N SER A 46 -0.81 -5.26 12.84
CA SER A 46 0.07 -4.15 12.50
C SER A 46 1.39 -4.59 11.85
N ARG A 47 1.94 -5.73 12.28
CA ARG A 47 3.18 -6.25 11.69
C ARG A 47 3.01 -6.61 10.22
N VAL A 48 1.83 -7.10 9.84
CA VAL A 48 1.55 -7.41 8.44
C VAL A 48 1.50 -6.13 7.62
N ARG A 49 0.81 -5.11 8.12
CA ARG A 49 0.73 -3.81 7.42
C ARG A 49 2.12 -3.15 7.31
N LEU A 50 2.89 -3.15 8.38
CA LEU A 50 4.26 -2.62 8.35
C LEU A 50 5.15 -3.41 7.40
N GLY A 51 5.01 -4.73 7.40
CA GLY A 51 5.73 -5.59 6.47
C GLY A 51 5.37 -5.28 5.03
N THR A 52 4.10 -4.99 4.76
CA THR A 52 3.65 -4.62 3.41
C THR A 52 4.31 -3.31 2.95
N VAL A 53 4.38 -2.32 3.83
CA VAL A 53 5.06 -1.05 3.52
C VAL A 53 6.54 -1.31 3.22
N ALA A 54 7.22 -2.07 4.07
CA ALA A 54 8.64 -2.39 3.88
C ALA A 54 8.89 -3.15 2.58
N LEU A 55 7.99 -4.07 2.23
CA LEU A 55 8.06 -4.83 0.98
C LEU A 55 8.00 -3.88 -0.23
N VAL A 56 7.06 -2.95 -0.21
CA VAL A 56 6.89 -1.98 -1.30
C VAL A 56 8.09 -1.04 -1.38
N GLU A 57 8.60 -0.57 -0.24
CA GLU A 57 9.81 0.26 -0.22
C GLU A 57 10.98 -0.44 -0.92
N GLU A 58 11.14 -1.73 -0.65
CA GLU A 58 12.23 -2.51 -1.22
C GLU A 58 12.06 -2.77 -2.72
N LEU A 59 10.82 -3.02 -3.17
CA LEU A 59 10.58 -3.49 -4.54
C LEU A 59 10.08 -2.40 -5.48
N ARG A 60 9.80 -1.22 -4.98
CA ARG A 60 9.13 -0.15 -5.73
C ARG A 60 9.80 0.17 -7.06
N GLU A 61 11.10 0.38 -7.05
CA GLU A 61 11.79 0.84 -8.27
C GLU A 61 11.77 -0.20 -9.37
N MET A 62 11.99 -1.46 -9.02
CA MET A 62 12.05 -2.54 -10.02
C MET A 62 10.67 -2.97 -10.50
N TYR A 63 9.65 -2.87 -9.63
CA TYR A 63 8.33 -3.43 -9.90
C TYR A 63 7.23 -2.38 -9.83
N ILE A 64 7.56 -1.14 -10.20
CA ILE A 64 6.57 -0.05 -10.10
C ILE A 64 5.30 -0.30 -10.93
N ASN A 65 5.41 -0.97 -12.06
CA ASN A 65 4.24 -1.27 -12.89
C ASN A 65 3.28 -2.22 -12.20
N GLU A 66 3.80 -3.28 -11.60
CA GLU A 66 3.00 -4.26 -10.86
C GLU A 66 2.39 -3.61 -9.61
N ILE A 67 3.17 -2.81 -8.91
CA ILE A 67 2.72 -2.11 -7.70
C ILE A 67 1.64 -1.08 -8.05
N ALA A 68 1.83 -0.32 -9.13
CA ALA A 68 0.84 0.67 -9.56
C ALA A 68 -0.50 0.03 -9.91
N ARG A 69 -0.50 -1.17 -10.47
CA ARG A 69 -1.73 -1.91 -10.76
C ARG A 69 -2.49 -2.29 -9.49
N ALA A 70 -1.81 -2.38 -8.37
CA ALA A 70 -2.43 -2.69 -7.08
C ALA A 70 -3.02 -1.46 -6.38
N ILE A 71 -2.78 -0.26 -6.90
CA ILE A 71 -3.29 0.97 -6.27
C ILE A 71 -4.80 0.94 -5.99
N PRO A 72 -5.67 0.53 -6.93
CA PRO A 72 -7.10 0.50 -6.62
C PRO A 72 -7.45 -0.41 -5.44
N ASP A 73 -6.83 -1.58 -5.34
CA ASP A 73 -7.09 -2.50 -4.23
C ASP A 73 -6.56 -1.94 -2.91
N ILE A 74 -5.39 -1.33 -2.93
CA ILE A 74 -4.84 -0.67 -1.73
C ILE A 74 -5.76 0.47 -1.29
N ALA A 75 -6.25 1.24 -2.25
CA ALA A 75 -7.11 2.38 -1.97
C ALA A 75 -8.44 2.01 -1.33
N GLU A 76 -8.91 0.77 -1.49
CA GLU A 76 -10.11 0.30 -0.80
C GLU A 76 -9.97 0.41 0.71
N SER A 77 -8.76 0.26 1.25
CA SER A 77 -8.51 0.40 2.68
C SER A 77 -8.62 1.83 3.18
N LEU A 78 -8.71 2.82 2.30
CA LEU A 78 -9.06 4.20 2.71
C LEU A 78 -10.50 4.28 3.25
N ASN A 79 -11.30 3.25 3.02
CA ASN A 79 -12.68 3.15 3.53
C ASN A 79 -12.83 2.12 4.66
N ALA A 80 -11.72 1.60 5.20
CA ALA A 80 -11.76 0.61 6.26
C ALA A 80 -12.44 1.18 7.53
N VAL A 81 -13.07 0.31 8.30
CA VAL A 81 -13.71 0.72 9.55
C VAL A 81 -12.66 1.24 10.54
N ASN A 82 -11.51 0.58 10.61
CA ASN A 82 -10.44 0.97 11.52
C ASN A 82 -9.64 2.15 10.94
N PRO A 83 -9.64 3.32 11.64
CA PRO A 83 -8.92 4.48 11.14
C PRO A 83 -7.40 4.28 11.03
N ILE A 84 -6.82 3.37 11.82
CA ILE A 84 -5.40 3.07 11.71
C ILE A 84 -5.11 2.42 10.35
N ILE A 85 -5.98 1.53 9.90
CA ILE A 85 -5.83 0.91 8.58
C ILE A 85 -6.00 1.97 7.48
N ARG A 86 -6.96 2.89 7.63
CA ARG A 86 -7.13 3.99 6.67
C ARG A 86 -5.86 4.85 6.56
N ALA A 87 -5.26 5.19 7.70
CA ALA A 87 -4.03 5.98 7.72
C ALA A 87 -2.85 5.22 7.12
N ASP A 88 -2.73 3.93 7.44
CA ASP A 88 -1.64 3.10 6.89
C ASP A 88 -1.78 2.94 5.38
N ALA A 89 -3.00 2.84 4.87
CA ALA A 89 -3.24 2.78 3.42
C ALA A 89 -2.80 4.08 2.74
N ALA A 90 -3.14 5.24 3.33
CA ALA A 90 -2.69 6.53 2.80
C ALA A 90 -1.17 6.62 2.80
N TYR A 91 -0.53 6.18 3.86
CA TYR A 91 0.93 6.15 3.95
C TYR A 91 1.55 5.26 2.86
N LEU A 92 0.99 4.06 2.67
CA LEU A 92 1.49 3.15 1.64
C LEU A 92 1.37 3.78 0.24
N LEU A 93 0.26 4.45 -0.04
CA LEU A 93 0.09 5.13 -1.32
C LEU A 93 1.16 6.22 -1.52
N GLY A 94 1.57 6.87 -0.44
CA GLY A 94 2.68 7.83 -0.48
C GLY A 94 4.02 7.18 -0.77
N VAL A 95 4.27 6.00 -0.19
CA VAL A 95 5.47 5.22 -0.45
C VAL A 95 5.53 4.81 -1.92
N ILE A 96 4.40 4.39 -2.48
CA ILE A 96 4.30 4.05 -3.90
C ILE A 96 4.61 5.28 -4.76
N ASN A 97 4.16 6.44 -4.33
CA ASN A 97 4.46 7.73 -4.96
C ASN A 97 4.13 7.74 -6.46
N HIS A 98 2.90 7.39 -6.78
CA HIS A 98 2.42 7.33 -8.16
C HIS A 98 1.15 8.19 -8.30
N LYS A 99 1.10 9.00 -9.35
CA LYS A 99 -0.02 9.93 -9.59
C LYS A 99 -1.39 9.25 -9.64
N ASN A 100 -1.43 7.97 -9.99
CA ASN A 100 -2.69 7.22 -10.04
C ASN A 100 -3.37 7.10 -8.67
N ALA A 101 -2.65 7.35 -7.57
CA ALA A 101 -3.24 7.34 -6.24
C ALA A 101 -4.03 8.61 -5.94
N LEU A 102 -3.76 9.73 -6.64
CA LEU A 102 -4.36 11.03 -6.32
C LEU A 102 -5.90 11.04 -6.35
N PRO A 103 -6.57 10.45 -7.35
CA PRO A 103 -8.04 10.45 -7.34
C PRO A 103 -8.64 9.76 -6.12
N TYR A 104 -8.02 8.69 -5.64
CA TYR A 104 -8.49 7.96 -4.47
C TYR A 104 -8.26 8.77 -3.19
N LEU A 105 -7.08 9.37 -3.07
CA LEU A 105 -6.74 10.20 -1.91
C LEU A 105 -7.62 11.44 -1.82
N SER A 106 -7.94 12.05 -2.95
CA SER A 106 -8.81 13.24 -2.99
C SER A 106 -10.18 12.98 -2.38
N LYS A 107 -10.69 11.75 -2.49
CA LYS A 107 -11.97 11.37 -1.91
C LYS A 107 -11.90 11.19 -0.40
N ALA A 108 -10.71 11.09 0.17
CA ALA A 108 -10.49 10.84 1.60
C ALA A 108 -10.10 12.10 2.39
N VAL A 109 -10.05 13.27 1.75
CA VAL A 109 -9.59 14.52 2.40
C VAL A 109 -10.50 14.98 3.55
N ASN A 110 -11.74 14.52 3.57
CA ASN A 110 -12.72 14.88 4.59
C ASN A 110 -12.98 13.74 5.58
N ASP A 111 -12.05 12.82 5.73
CA ASP A 111 -12.19 11.71 6.67
C ASP A 111 -12.55 12.24 8.06
N GLU A 112 -13.43 11.54 8.78
CA GLU A 112 -13.87 11.97 10.10
C GLU A 112 -12.74 11.96 11.15
N ASN A 113 -11.70 11.16 10.92
CA ASN A 113 -10.59 11.06 11.86
C ASN A 113 -9.46 12.03 11.47
N PRO A 114 -9.03 12.91 12.41
CA PRO A 114 -8.01 13.91 12.08
C PRO A 114 -6.65 13.32 11.72
N LEU A 115 -6.28 12.16 12.28
CA LEU A 115 -5.01 11.51 11.91
C LEU A 115 -5.05 10.99 10.48
N VAL A 116 -6.22 10.51 10.04
CA VAL A 116 -6.40 10.06 8.65
C VAL A 116 -6.33 11.25 7.71
N ARG A 117 -7.03 12.35 8.05
CA ARG A 117 -6.97 13.58 7.24
C ARG A 117 -5.55 14.06 7.05
N GLU A 118 -4.78 14.09 8.15
CA GLU A 118 -3.38 14.51 8.11
C GLU A 118 -2.55 13.60 7.18
N ALA A 119 -2.68 12.29 7.33
CA ALA A 119 -1.97 11.33 6.48
C ALA A 119 -2.33 11.51 5.01
N VAL A 120 -3.61 11.70 4.71
CA VAL A 120 -4.09 11.88 3.33
C VAL A 120 -3.53 13.19 2.75
N GLU A 121 -3.62 14.28 3.49
CA GLU A 121 -3.14 15.58 3.03
C GLU A 121 -1.64 15.58 2.78
N GLU A 122 -0.85 15.00 3.68
CA GLU A 122 0.60 14.88 3.51
C GLU A 122 0.96 14.05 2.29
N THR A 123 0.23 12.96 2.07
CA THR A 123 0.47 12.08 0.93
C THR A 123 0.14 12.78 -0.39
N ILE A 124 -0.98 13.49 -0.44
CA ILE A 124 -1.35 14.26 -1.63
C ILE A 124 -0.28 15.31 -1.94
N ALA A 125 0.16 16.04 -0.94
CA ALA A 125 1.18 17.06 -1.13
C ALA A 125 2.49 16.45 -1.65
N PHE A 126 2.90 15.33 -1.07
CA PHE A 126 4.12 14.64 -1.49
C PHE A 126 4.07 14.17 -2.95
N ILE A 127 2.97 13.54 -3.36
CA ILE A 127 2.81 13.04 -4.73
C ILE A 127 2.67 14.20 -5.70
N SER A 128 1.92 15.25 -5.33
CA SER A 128 1.69 16.42 -6.17
C SER A 128 2.97 17.21 -6.41
N ASP A 129 3.79 17.40 -5.35
CA ASP A 129 5.06 18.12 -5.47
C ASP A 129 6.00 17.42 -6.46
N LEU A 130 6.08 16.10 -6.39
CA LEU A 130 6.91 15.34 -7.32
C LEU A 130 6.40 15.46 -8.75
N SER A 131 5.08 15.43 -8.94
CA SER A 131 4.46 15.59 -10.26
C SER A 131 4.74 16.96 -10.85
N GLU A 132 4.70 18.00 -10.02
CA GLU A 132 5.02 19.36 -10.46
C GLU A 132 6.47 19.49 -10.89
N GLU A 133 7.42 18.93 -10.13
CA GLU A 133 8.83 18.95 -10.47
C GLU A 133 9.09 18.28 -11.82
N ILE A 134 8.46 17.14 -12.05
CA ILE A 134 8.57 16.42 -13.32
C ILE A 134 7.92 17.23 -14.43
N GLY A 135 6.79 17.85 -14.16
CA GLY A 135 6.02 18.64 -15.13
C GLY A 135 6.72 19.93 -15.57
N THR A 136 7.62 20.49 -14.75
CA THR A 136 8.32 21.72 -15.07
C THR A 136 9.59 21.49 -15.91
N ASN A 137 9.98 20.27 -16.05
CA ASN A 137 11.15 19.90 -16.85
C ASN A 137 10.75 19.52 -18.29
#